data_662fc98c818d13e1b9fbf4cacaf24895
#
_entry.id   662fc98c818d13e1b9fbf4cacaf24895
#
_cell.length_a   1.000
_cell.length_b   1.000
_cell.length_c   1.000
_cell.angle_alpha   90.00
_cell.angle_beta   90.00
_cell.angle_gamma   90.00
#
_symmetry.space_group_name_H-M   'P 1'
#
loop_
_entity.id
_entity.type
_entity.pdbx_description
1 polymer ?
#
loop_
_entity_poly.entity_id
_entity_poly.type
_entity_poly.pdbx_seq_one_letter_code
_entity_poly.pdbx_strand_id
1 'polypeptide(L)'
;MKKYYDSLNDEVKEYFSILSPEFPEWLLEYIDTPEMERISKISMSCGTDYSKCFNVKYWYSNLDHSVGVALIIWHFTHDKKQTLAGLFHDIATPVFKHCIDFMNGDSETQESTEEKTSDIIRNSSKIISLLKRDGIKLEEVDDYKIYPIADNNTPKLSADRFEYTFASGLTFFRVWELDKIRKIYNNIVVTTNEDGIQELAFKDKEVCEEYIDTISKLWPEWVSDKDRTVMQFLADMCKSMN
;
A
#
# COMPACT_ATOMS: atom_id res chain seq x y z
N MET A 1 -2.44 23.62 5.72
CA MET A 1 -2.65 22.57 4.73
C MET A 1 -1.50 21.54 4.67
N LYS A 2 -0.94 21.16 5.78
CA LYS A 2 0.01 20.02 5.90
C LYS A 2 -0.48 19.02 6.93
N LYS A 3 -1.85 18.95 7.08
CA LYS A 3 -2.49 18.23 8.18
C LYS A 3 -2.09 16.74 8.25
N TYR A 4 -2.04 16.06 7.11
CA TYR A 4 -1.66 14.64 7.05
C TYR A 4 -0.19 14.45 7.44
N TYR A 5 0.73 15.07 6.72
CA TYR A 5 2.18 14.88 6.95
C TYR A 5 2.62 15.29 8.35
N ASP A 6 2.05 16.39 8.88
CA ASP A 6 2.36 16.87 10.23
C ASP A 6 1.84 15.93 11.34
N SER A 7 0.80 15.11 11.04
CA SER A 7 0.23 14.14 11.98
C SER A 7 0.98 12.82 12.08
N LEU A 8 1.88 12.52 11.13
CA LEU A 8 2.66 11.30 11.12
C LEU A 8 3.66 11.27 12.29
N ASN A 9 3.90 10.08 12.83
CA ASN A 9 5.01 9.89 13.78
C ASN A 9 6.36 10.01 13.05
N ASP A 10 7.42 10.28 13.81
CA ASP A 10 8.74 10.59 13.23
C ASP A 10 9.34 9.39 12.48
N GLU A 11 9.09 8.16 12.91
CA GLU A 11 9.59 6.95 12.23
C GLU A 11 8.90 6.76 10.87
N VAL A 12 7.59 7.05 10.75
CA VAL A 12 6.90 7.02 9.44
C VAL A 12 7.39 8.13 8.53
N LYS A 13 7.66 9.33 9.06
CA LYS A 13 8.27 10.41 8.26
C LYS A 13 9.64 10.01 7.72
N GLU A 14 10.48 9.38 8.57
CA GLU A 14 11.78 8.88 8.15
C GLU A 14 11.64 7.76 7.11
N TYR A 15 10.71 6.82 7.32
CA TYR A 15 10.40 5.77 6.35
C TYR A 15 9.98 6.37 5.00
N PHE A 16 9.08 7.33 4.99
CA PHE A 16 8.66 8.01 3.76
C PHE A 16 9.80 8.76 3.07
N SER A 17 10.74 9.33 3.84
CA SER A 17 11.95 9.96 3.28
C SER A 17 12.90 8.96 2.61
N ILE A 18 12.83 7.67 2.98
CA ILE A 18 13.54 6.59 2.29
C ILE A 18 12.84 6.29 0.96
N LEU A 19 11.50 6.18 0.95
CA LEU A 19 10.72 5.86 -0.23
C LEU A 19 10.79 6.96 -1.29
N SER A 20 10.79 8.23 -0.86
CA SER A 20 11.02 9.37 -1.74
C SER A 20 11.72 10.51 -0.97
N PRO A 21 12.94 10.91 -1.38
CA PRO A 21 13.65 12.03 -0.75
C PRO A 21 12.87 13.34 -0.81
N GLU A 22 12.03 13.51 -1.82
CA GLU A 22 11.14 14.65 -1.98
C GLU A 22 9.69 14.17 -1.83
N PHE A 23 9.00 14.70 -0.81
CA PHE A 23 7.55 14.49 -0.71
C PHE A 23 6.87 15.47 -1.67
N PRO A 24 6.15 15.00 -2.72
CA PRO A 24 5.54 15.90 -3.70
C PRO A 24 4.37 16.67 -3.07
N GLU A 25 4.53 17.99 -2.86
CA GLU A 25 3.52 18.81 -2.15
C GLU A 25 2.13 18.78 -2.80
N TRP A 26 2.07 18.62 -4.13
CA TRP A 26 0.81 18.50 -4.87
C TRP A 26 -0.01 17.27 -4.47
N LEU A 27 0.65 16.20 -3.99
CA LEU A 27 0.01 14.96 -3.57
C LEU A 27 -0.89 15.18 -2.34
N LEU A 28 -0.51 16.14 -1.47
CA LEU A 28 -1.28 16.48 -0.26
C LEU A 28 -2.71 16.93 -0.57
N GLU A 29 -2.94 17.59 -1.71
CA GLU A 29 -4.28 18.02 -2.09
C GLU A 29 -5.22 16.83 -2.36
N TYR A 30 -4.68 15.73 -2.90
CA TYR A 30 -5.40 14.49 -3.14
C TYR A 30 -5.55 13.66 -1.85
N ILE A 31 -4.52 13.60 -1.01
CA ILE A 31 -4.54 12.94 0.30
C ILE A 31 -5.59 13.59 1.22
N ASP A 32 -5.69 14.93 1.22
CA ASP A 32 -6.64 15.69 2.05
C ASP A 32 -8.08 15.67 1.49
N THR A 33 -8.49 14.62 0.78
CA THR A 33 -9.86 14.41 0.33
C THR A 33 -10.64 13.55 1.32
N PRO A 34 -11.97 13.73 1.46
CA PRO A 34 -12.75 12.95 2.43
C PRO A 34 -12.67 11.44 2.22
N GLU A 35 -12.58 10.99 0.98
CA GLU A 35 -12.48 9.60 0.59
C GLU A 35 -11.15 8.99 1.05
N MET A 36 -10.04 9.72 0.90
CA MET A 36 -8.73 9.31 1.40
C MET A 36 -8.65 9.44 2.94
N GLU A 37 -9.22 10.50 3.53
CA GLU A 37 -9.30 10.63 5.00
C GLU A 37 -10.06 9.44 5.61
N ARG A 38 -11.05 8.88 4.92
CA ARG A 38 -11.78 7.69 5.37
C ARG A 38 -10.84 6.52 5.64
N ILE A 39 -9.92 6.23 4.72
CA ILE A 39 -9.00 5.08 4.83
C ILE A 39 -7.87 5.31 5.85
N SER A 40 -7.67 6.53 6.34
CA SER A 40 -6.76 6.76 7.48
C SER A 40 -7.25 6.14 8.79
N LYS A 41 -8.54 5.77 8.85
CA LYS A 41 -9.18 5.13 10.00
C LYS A 41 -9.26 3.61 9.86
N ILE A 42 -8.70 3.07 8.79
CA ILE A 42 -8.65 1.64 8.50
C ILE A 42 -7.22 1.15 8.78
N SER A 43 -7.11 0.10 9.59
CA SER A 43 -5.82 -0.53 9.85
C SER A 43 -5.30 -1.23 8.60
N MET A 44 -4.01 -1.06 8.29
CA MET A 44 -3.34 -1.86 7.26
C MET A 44 -3.38 -3.36 7.59
N SER A 45 -3.45 -3.72 8.87
CA SER A 45 -3.46 -5.11 9.36
C SER A 45 -4.86 -5.73 9.43
N CYS A 46 -5.81 -5.29 8.59
CA CYS A 46 -7.16 -5.87 8.46
C CYS A 46 -7.98 -5.91 9.76
N GLY A 47 -7.60 -5.14 10.78
CA GLY A 47 -8.21 -5.16 12.11
C GLY A 47 -7.68 -6.27 13.02
N THR A 48 -6.74 -7.12 12.57
CA THR A 48 -6.13 -8.15 13.41
C THR A 48 -5.30 -7.56 14.56
N ASP A 49 -4.82 -6.33 14.40
CA ASP A 49 -4.11 -5.53 15.40
C ASP A 49 -4.94 -5.17 16.64
N TYR A 50 -6.26 -5.26 16.57
CA TYR A 50 -7.14 -5.18 17.74
C TYR A 50 -7.11 -6.46 18.61
N SER A 51 -6.62 -7.56 18.05
CA SER A 51 -6.46 -8.81 18.80
C SER A 51 -5.22 -8.76 19.69
N LYS A 52 -5.35 -9.29 20.92
CA LYS A 52 -4.21 -9.49 21.83
C LYS A 52 -3.17 -10.50 21.29
N CYS A 53 -3.47 -11.19 20.20
CA CYS A 53 -2.55 -12.11 19.54
C CYS A 53 -1.39 -11.38 18.83
N PHE A 54 -1.57 -10.07 18.53
CA PHE A 54 -0.59 -9.26 17.81
C PHE A 54 -0.14 -8.07 18.67
N ASN A 55 1.11 -7.67 18.48
CA ASN A 55 1.71 -6.56 19.22
C ASN A 55 2.30 -5.55 18.24
N VAL A 56 1.43 -4.66 17.74
CA VAL A 56 1.80 -3.61 16.77
C VAL A 56 2.71 -2.57 17.45
N LYS A 57 3.69 -2.09 16.75
CA LYS A 57 4.61 -1.06 17.23
C LYS A 57 3.92 0.30 17.35
N TYR A 58 3.16 0.66 16.31
CA TYR A 58 2.32 1.85 16.25
C TYR A 58 1.25 1.68 15.17
N TRP A 59 0.24 2.55 15.19
CA TRP A 59 -0.79 2.58 14.17
C TRP A 59 -0.20 2.94 12.81
N TYR A 60 -0.49 2.11 11.81
CA TYR A 60 -0.21 2.35 10.40
C TYR A 60 -1.48 2.09 9.62
N SER A 61 -1.99 3.15 9.01
CA SER A 61 -3.29 3.11 8.35
C SER A 61 -3.17 2.66 6.89
N ASN A 62 -4.32 2.33 6.32
CA ASN A 62 -4.41 2.07 4.89
C ASN A 62 -4.09 3.32 4.05
N LEU A 63 -4.31 4.53 4.59
CA LEU A 63 -3.85 5.77 3.95
C LEU A 63 -2.34 5.86 3.93
N ASP A 64 -1.66 5.50 5.03
CA ASP A 64 -0.20 5.52 5.09
C ASP A 64 0.40 4.56 4.08
N HIS A 65 -0.19 3.36 3.94
CA HIS A 65 0.16 2.40 2.89
C HIS A 65 -0.03 3.00 1.48
N SER A 66 -1.20 3.54 1.19
CA SER A 66 -1.48 4.16 -0.13
C SER A 66 -0.53 5.31 -0.45
N VAL A 67 -0.16 6.11 0.55
CA VAL A 67 0.83 7.19 0.38
C VAL A 67 2.23 6.60 0.16
N GLY A 68 2.62 5.56 0.89
CA GLY A 68 3.89 4.88 0.69
C GLY A 68 4.03 4.30 -0.73
N VAL A 69 2.97 3.64 -1.25
CA VAL A 69 2.90 3.16 -2.65
C VAL A 69 3.07 4.32 -3.63
N ALA A 70 2.34 5.41 -3.44
CA ALA A 70 2.45 6.59 -4.29
C ALA A 70 3.87 7.21 -4.27
N LEU A 71 4.54 7.24 -3.11
CA LEU A 71 5.89 7.74 -2.98
C LEU A 71 6.91 6.86 -3.70
N ILE A 72 6.77 5.54 -3.65
CA ILE A 72 7.63 4.60 -4.41
C ILE A 72 7.45 4.85 -5.91
N ILE A 73 6.21 4.95 -6.37
CA ILE A 73 5.93 5.20 -7.80
C ILE A 73 6.52 6.55 -8.22
N TRP A 74 6.31 7.61 -7.42
CA TRP A 74 6.86 8.93 -7.69
C TRP A 74 8.38 8.90 -7.79
N HIS A 75 9.06 8.25 -6.85
CA HIS A 75 10.51 8.13 -6.83
C HIS A 75 11.08 7.52 -8.12
N PHE A 76 10.45 6.48 -8.64
CA PHE A 76 10.97 5.75 -9.80
C PHE A 76 10.48 6.29 -11.14
N THR A 77 9.33 6.98 -11.20
CA THR A 77 8.71 7.35 -12.48
C THR A 77 8.60 8.85 -12.69
N HIS A 78 8.46 9.63 -11.65
CA HIS A 78 8.07 11.05 -11.68
C HIS A 78 6.80 11.29 -12.54
N ASP A 79 5.95 10.27 -12.68
CA ASP A 79 4.72 10.32 -13.43
C ASP A 79 3.53 10.51 -12.48
N LYS A 80 2.85 11.66 -12.63
CA LYS A 80 1.74 12.04 -11.75
C LYS A 80 0.55 11.10 -11.87
N LYS A 81 0.27 10.54 -13.04
CA LYS A 81 -0.85 9.63 -13.27
C LYS A 81 -0.63 8.30 -12.57
N GLN A 82 0.54 7.70 -12.78
CA GLN A 82 0.93 6.47 -12.09
C GLN A 82 0.94 6.65 -10.57
N THR A 83 1.46 7.79 -10.09
CA THR A 83 1.50 8.12 -8.66
C THR A 83 0.09 8.21 -8.07
N LEU A 84 -0.85 8.85 -8.77
CA LEU A 84 -2.24 8.95 -8.34
C LEU A 84 -2.97 7.61 -8.43
N ALA A 85 -2.70 6.80 -9.45
CA ALA A 85 -3.24 5.44 -9.51
C ALA A 85 -2.80 4.61 -8.29
N GLY A 86 -1.52 4.69 -7.92
CA GLY A 86 -1.01 4.06 -6.70
C GLY A 86 -1.60 4.67 -5.42
N LEU A 87 -1.85 5.98 -5.36
CA LEU A 87 -2.51 6.60 -4.22
C LEU A 87 -3.95 6.08 -4.04
N PHE A 88 -4.67 5.86 -5.12
CA PHE A 88 -6.09 5.50 -5.10
C PHE A 88 -6.37 4.00 -5.13
N HIS A 89 -5.35 3.15 -5.29
CA HIS A 89 -5.56 1.71 -5.46
C HIS A 89 -6.44 1.10 -4.37
N ASP A 90 -6.27 1.53 -3.14
CA ASP A 90 -6.99 1.06 -1.95
C ASP A 90 -8.11 2.00 -1.47
N ILE A 91 -8.51 3.00 -2.28
CA ILE A 91 -9.55 3.96 -1.89
C ILE A 91 -10.91 3.29 -1.61
N ALA A 92 -11.16 2.11 -2.16
CA ALA A 92 -12.41 1.36 -1.97
C ALA A 92 -12.37 0.44 -0.75
N THR A 93 -11.22 0.25 -0.12
CA THR A 93 -11.02 -0.69 0.98
C THR A 93 -12.06 -0.54 2.09
N PRO A 94 -12.76 -1.63 2.48
CA PRO A 94 -13.71 -1.64 3.58
C PRO A 94 -13.00 -1.61 4.95
N VAL A 95 -13.76 -1.38 6.03
CA VAL A 95 -13.23 -1.16 7.40
C VAL A 95 -12.29 -2.28 7.87
N PHE A 96 -12.58 -3.52 7.52
CA PHE A 96 -11.79 -4.68 7.92
C PHE A 96 -11.05 -5.33 6.74
N LYS A 97 -10.81 -4.57 5.65
CA LYS A 97 -10.03 -5.03 4.48
C LYS A 97 -10.38 -6.48 4.11
N HIS A 98 -9.37 -7.33 4.05
CA HIS A 98 -9.48 -8.73 3.65
C HIS A 98 -10.35 -9.60 4.57
N CYS A 99 -10.68 -9.18 5.80
CA CYS A 99 -11.70 -9.90 6.57
C CYS A 99 -13.07 -9.89 5.87
N ILE A 100 -13.36 -8.86 5.07
CA ILE A 100 -14.57 -8.81 4.25
C ILE A 100 -14.49 -9.80 3.08
N ASP A 101 -13.32 -10.00 2.51
CA ASP A 101 -13.11 -11.03 1.49
C ASP A 101 -13.36 -12.43 2.07
N PHE A 102 -12.87 -12.71 3.28
CA PHE A 102 -13.21 -13.94 4.04
C PHE A 102 -14.72 -14.07 4.25
N MET A 103 -15.40 -12.98 4.63
CA MET A 103 -16.86 -12.97 4.78
C MET A 103 -17.59 -13.31 3.49
N ASN A 104 -17.07 -12.86 2.36
CA ASN A 104 -17.61 -13.10 1.01
C ASN A 104 -17.22 -14.47 0.43
N GLY A 105 -16.37 -15.24 1.13
CA GLY A 105 -15.88 -16.55 0.68
C GLY A 105 -14.67 -16.50 -0.24
N ASP A 106 -14.06 -15.31 -0.40
CA ASP A 106 -12.84 -15.07 -1.18
C ASP A 106 -11.62 -14.96 -0.24
N SER A 107 -11.30 -16.05 0.46
CA SER A 107 -10.16 -16.09 1.37
C SER A 107 -8.81 -16.33 0.68
N GLU A 108 -8.81 -16.69 -0.61
CA GLU A 108 -7.60 -17.03 -1.36
C GLU A 108 -7.09 -15.86 -2.19
N THR A 109 -7.93 -15.22 -3.01
CA THR A 109 -7.52 -14.11 -3.90
C THR A 109 -7.62 -12.75 -3.21
N GLN A 110 -8.60 -12.57 -2.31
CA GLN A 110 -8.80 -11.37 -1.48
C GLN A 110 -8.99 -10.08 -2.31
N GLU A 111 -9.66 -10.18 -3.45
CA GLU A 111 -9.87 -9.07 -4.41
C GLU A 111 -11.34 -8.59 -4.49
N SER A 112 -12.27 -9.22 -3.74
CA SER A 112 -13.72 -8.98 -3.87
C SER A 112 -14.16 -7.53 -3.57
N THR A 113 -13.28 -6.71 -3.03
CA THR A 113 -13.58 -5.32 -2.61
C THR A 113 -12.98 -4.23 -3.51
N GLU A 114 -12.15 -4.58 -4.49
CA GLU A 114 -11.46 -3.61 -5.37
C GLU A 114 -12.36 -2.97 -6.43
N GLU A 115 -13.48 -3.60 -6.79
CA GLU A 115 -14.37 -3.20 -7.90
C GLU A 115 -14.97 -1.78 -7.79
N LYS A 116 -14.91 -1.15 -6.61
CA LYS A 116 -15.56 0.15 -6.34
C LYS A 116 -14.66 1.38 -6.51
N THR A 117 -13.38 1.20 -6.81
CA THR A 117 -12.40 2.29 -6.90
C THR A 117 -12.85 3.37 -7.89
N SER A 118 -13.18 2.99 -9.12
CA SER A 118 -13.65 3.90 -10.17
C SER A 118 -14.91 4.68 -9.76
N ASP A 119 -15.87 4.01 -9.10
CA ASP A 119 -17.12 4.64 -8.67
C ASP A 119 -16.89 5.66 -7.54
N ILE A 120 -16.01 5.34 -6.58
CA ILE A 120 -15.68 6.27 -5.49
C ILE A 120 -15.01 7.52 -6.04
N ILE A 121 -14.02 7.37 -6.93
CA ILE A 121 -13.32 8.50 -7.55
C ILE A 121 -14.32 9.34 -8.36
N ARG A 122 -15.15 8.71 -9.20
CA ARG A 122 -16.15 9.36 -10.05
C ARG A 122 -17.15 10.18 -9.24
N ASN A 123 -17.56 9.70 -8.08
CA ASN A 123 -18.53 10.36 -7.22
C ASN A 123 -17.91 11.41 -6.29
N SER A 124 -16.57 11.49 -6.18
CA SER A 124 -15.88 12.51 -5.41
C SER A 124 -15.76 13.82 -6.20
N SER A 125 -16.59 14.80 -5.86
CA SER A 125 -16.52 16.11 -6.50
C SER A 125 -15.14 16.78 -6.34
N LYS A 126 -14.47 16.54 -5.22
CA LYS A 126 -13.15 17.12 -4.93
C LYS A 126 -12.06 16.45 -5.76
N ILE A 127 -11.99 15.12 -5.80
CA ILE A 127 -11.01 14.39 -6.60
C ILE A 127 -11.20 14.71 -8.08
N ILE A 128 -12.43 14.66 -8.61
CA ILE A 128 -12.72 14.99 -10.02
C ILE A 128 -12.32 16.42 -10.35
N SER A 129 -12.54 17.39 -9.44
CA SER A 129 -12.11 18.77 -9.65
C SER A 129 -10.59 18.90 -9.75
N LEU A 130 -9.84 18.19 -8.90
CA LEU A 130 -8.39 18.17 -8.92
C LEU A 130 -7.85 17.49 -10.19
N LEU A 131 -8.39 16.34 -10.57
CA LEU A 131 -8.02 15.63 -11.80
C LEU A 131 -8.26 16.51 -13.03
N LYS A 132 -9.42 17.18 -13.10
CA LYS A 132 -9.74 18.12 -14.20
C LYS A 132 -8.77 19.30 -14.25
N ARG A 133 -8.42 19.89 -13.10
CA ARG A 133 -7.41 20.97 -13.01
C ARG A 133 -6.07 20.52 -13.58
N ASP A 134 -5.68 19.29 -13.26
CA ASP A 134 -4.38 18.72 -13.62
C ASP A 134 -4.38 18.06 -15.02
N GLY A 135 -5.52 18.08 -15.74
CA GLY A 135 -5.65 17.48 -17.07
C GLY A 135 -5.55 15.96 -17.09
N ILE A 136 -5.91 15.31 -15.99
CA ILE A 136 -5.85 13.85 -15.82
C ILE A 136 -7.26 13.29 -15.92
N LYS A 137 -7.41 12.19 -16.66
CA LYS A 137 -8.68 11.50 -16.81
C LYS A 137 -8.85 10.43 -15.75
N LEU A 138 -10.11 10.08 -15.46
CA LEU A 138 -10.43 9.03 -14.47
C LEU A 138 -9.77 7.69 -14.81
N GLU A 139 -9.89 7.26 -16.06
CA GLU A 139 -9.34 6.00 -16.56
C GLU A 139 -7.80 5.91 -16.54
N GLU A 140 -7.12 7.00 -16.21
CA GLU A 140 -5.67 7.04 -16.04
C GLU A 140 -5.25 6.84 -14.57
N VAL A 141 -6.22 6.75 -13.63
CA VAL A 141 -5.91 6.68 -12.19
C VAL A 141 -6.81 5.73 -11.39
N ASP A 142 -7.81 5.11 -12.01
CA ASP A 142 -8.75 4.21 -11.33
C ASP A 142 -8.37 2.73 -11.37
N ASP A 143 -7.34 2.40 -12.14
CA ASP A 143 -6.73 1.06 -12.17
C ASP A 143 -5.20 1.18 -12.17
N TYR A 144 -4.57 0.87 -11.04
CA TYR A 144 -3.11 0.93 -10.91
C TYR A 144 -2.39 -0.25 -11.59
N LYS A 145 -3.12 -1.34 -11.88
CA LYS A 145 -2.57 -2.54 -12.54
C LYS A 145 -2.16 -2.28 -14.00
N ILE A 146 -2.62 -1.19 -14.61
CA ILE A 146 -2.15 -0.78 -15.94
C ILE A 146 -0.71 -0.25 -15.93
N TYR A 147 -0.14 0.02 -14.76
CA TYR A 147 1.20 0.56 -14.57
C TYR A 147 2.14 -0.49 -13.95
N PRO A 148 3.08 -1.07 -14.70
CA PRO A 148 3.90 -2.19 -14.24
C PRO A 148 4.78 -1.91 -13.03
N ILE A 149 5.12 -0.63 -12.77
CA ILE A 149 5.86 -0.21 -11.56
C ILE A 149 4.94 -0.20 -10.34
N ALA A 150 3.67 0.18 -10.52
CA ALA A 150 2.69 0.23 -9.43
C ALA A 150 2.30 -1.19 -8.99
N ASP A 151 1.84 -2.01 -9.93
CA ASP A 151 1.58 -3.43 -9.72
C ASP A 151 1.86 -4.27 -10.97
N ASN A 152 2.07 -5.56 -10.78
CA ASN A 152 2.36 -6.54 -11.83
C ASN A 152 2.17 -7.97 -11.30
N ASN A 153 2.29 -8.97 -12.19
CA ASN A 153 2.15 -10.37 -11.80
C ASN A 153 3.30 -10.84 -10.89
N THR A 154 2.96 -11.55 -9.82
CA THR A 154 3.94 -12.26 -8.98
C THR A 154 4.76 -13.24 -9.82
N PRO A 155 6.07 -13.43 -9.51
CA PRO A 155 6.80 -12.93 -8.34
C PRO A 155 7.56 -11.61 -8.57
N LYS A 156 7.20 -10.83 -9.59
CA LYS A 156 7.89 -9.56 -9.91
C LYS A 156 7.71 -8.55 -8.77
N LEU A 157 8.67 -7.61 -8.70
CA LEU A 157 8.62 -6.51 -7.74
C LEU A 157 7.65 -5.43 -8.22
N SER A 158 6.86 -4.87 -7.30
CA SER A 158 5.99 -3.70 -7.54
C SER A 158 6.05 -2.74 -6.39
N ALA A 159 5.60 -1.50 -6.59
CA ALA A 159 5.54 -0.50 -5.53
C ALA A 159 4.64 -0.95 -4.37
N ASP A 160 3.50 -1.54 -4.67
CA ASP A 160 2.57 -2.07 -3.70
C ASP A 160 3.22 -3.19 -2.86
N ARG A 161 3.82 -4.21 -3.51
CA ARG A 161 4.50 -5.31 -2.80
C ARG A 161 5.66 -4.84 -1.94
N PHE A 162 6.46 -3.89 -2.41
CA PHE A 162 7.53 -3.32 -1.59
C PHE A 162 6.96 -2.60 -0.38
N GLU A 163 5.95 -1.77 -0.58
CA GLU A 163 5.40 -0.97 0.49
C GLU A 163 4.82 -1.86 1.59
N TYR A 164 3.88 -2.76 1.28
CA TYR A 164 3.29 -3.59 2.33
C TYR A 164 4.31 -4.52 3.02
N THR A 165 5.34 -4.96 2.29
CA THR A 165 6.41 -5.80 2.86
C THR A 165 7.26 -5.00 3.85
N PHE A 166 7.69 -3.80 3.50
CA PHE A 166 8.48 -2.96 4.40
C PHE A 166 7.65 -2.45 5.56
N ALA A 167 6.45 -1.91 5.29
CA ALA A 167 5.59 -1.34 6.32
C ALA A 167 5.15 -2.39 7.35
N SER A 168 4.66 -3.56 6.92
CA SER A 168 4.25 -4.60 7.85
C SER A 168 5.42 -5.15 8.65
N GLY A 169 6.57 -5.32 8.00
CA GLY A 169 7.77 -5.79 8.69
C GLY A 169 8.38 -4.76 9.63
N LEU A 170 8.18 -3.46 9.41
CA LEU A 170 8.62 -2.37 10.29
C LEU A 170 7.66 -2.20 11.48
N THR A 171 6.36 -2.16 11.19
CA THR A 171 5.34 -1.74 12.16
C THR A 171 4.73 -2.89 12.94
N PHE A 172 4.56 -4.05 12.31
CA PHE A 172 3.83 -5.18 12.84
C PHE A 172 4.75 -6.33 13.27
N PHE A 173 5.59 -6.84 12.37
CA PHE A 173 6.43 -8.01 12.64
C PHE A 173 7.82 -7.68 13.18
N ARG A 174 8.28 -6.44 13.04
CA ARG A 174 9.58 -5.94 13.54
C ARG A 174 10.79 -6.72 13.00
N VAL A 175 10.74 -7.09 11.74
CA VAL A 175 11.85 -7.75 11.02
C VAL A 175 12.67 -6.77 10.19
N TRP A 176 12.14 -5.55 9.97
CA TRP A 176 12.79 -4.45 9.27
C TRP A 176 13.21 -3.35 10.24
N GLU A 177 14.42 -2.84 10.02
CA GLU A 177 14.94 -1.58 10.58
C GLU A 177 15.10 -0.57 9.45
N LEU A 178 14.93 0.73 9.72
CA LEU A 178 14.98 1.78 8.70
C LEU A 178 16.28 1.78 7.89
N ASP A 179 17.43 1.56 8.54
CA ASP A 179 18.72 1.51 7.84
C ASP A 179 18.81 0.33 6.88
N LYS A 180 18.22 -0.81 7.24
CA LYS A 180 18.14 -1.98 6.37
C LYS A 180 17.21 -1.74 5.20
N ILE A 181 16.03 -1.14 5.43
CA ILE A 181 15.12 -0.72 4.38
C ILE A 181 15.84 0.23 3.42
N ARG A 182 16.52 1.26 3.94
CA ARG A 182 17.29 2.24 3.15
C ARG A 182 18.35 1.57 2.29
N LYS A 183 19.11 0.63 2.84
CA LYS A 183 20.12 -0.13 2.10
C LYS A 183 19.50 -0.88 0.92
N ILE A 184 18.42 -1.62 1.19
CA ILE A 184 17.74 -2.44 0.17
C ILE A 184 17.08 -1.55 -0.86
N TYR A 185 16.36 -0.52 -0.46
CA TYR A 185 15.64 0.36 -1.35
C TYR A 185 16.57 1.14 -2.29
N ASN A 186 17.72 1.61 -1.81
CA ASN A 186 18.74 2.29 -2.64
C ASN A 186 19.38 1.35 -3.68
N ASN A 187 19.19 0.05 -3.55
CA ASN A 187 19.66 -0.94 -4.51
C ASN A 187 18.64 -1.23 -5.64
N ILE A 188 17.43 -0.67 -5.54
CA ILE A 188 16.39 -0.87 -6.56
C ILE A 188 16.62 0.10 -7.72
N VAL A 189 16.34 -0.40 -8.92
CA VAL A 189 16.36 0.36 -10.18
C VAL A 189 15.17 0.01 -11.04
N VAL A 190 14.80 0.91 -11.94
CA VAL A 190 13.91 0.60 -13.04
C VAL A 190 14.75 0.01 -14.19
N THR A 191 14.34 -1.13 -14.69
CA THR A 191 14.89 -1.78 -15.87
C THR A 191 13.79 -2.10 -16.86
N THR A 192 14.15 -2.60 -18.04
CA THR A 192 13.20 -3.07 -19.05
C THR A 192 13.44 -4.56 -19.27
N ASN A 193 12.39 -5.35 -19.15
CA ASN A 193 12.46 -6.80 -19.35
C ASN A 193 12.46 -7.20 -20.83
N GLU A 194 12.47 -8.51 -21.10
CA GLU A 194 12.52 -9.10 -22.44
C GLU A 194 11.32 -8.70 -23.32
N ASP A 195 10.17 -8.40 -22.71
CA ASP A 195 8.93 -7.96 -23.38
C ASP A 195 8.89 -6.45 -23.64
N GLY A 196 9.94 -5.70 -23.26
CA GLY A 196 9.99 -4.24 -23.40
C GLY A 196 9.21 -3.50 -22.30
N ILE A 197 8.80 -4.19 -21.22
CA ILE A 197 8.03 -3.63 -20.12
C ILE A 197 8.98 -3.18 -19.02
N GLN A 198 8.72 -1.99 -18.45
CA GLN A 198 9.46 -1.51 -17.28
C GLN A 198 9.16 -2.36 -16.05
N GLU A 199 10.18 -2.62 -15.24
CA GLU A 199 10.06 -3.33 -13.98
C GLU A 199 11.09 -2.86 -12.95
N LEU A 200 10.79 -3.08 -11.67
CA LEU A 200 11.74 -2.86 -10.58
C LEU A 200 12.68 -4.08 -10.46
N ALA A 201 13.96 -3.82 -10.29
CA ALA A 201 14.97 -4.87 -10.13
C ALA A 201 16.04 -4.47 -9.12
N PHE A 202 16.73 -5.45 -8.54
CA PHE A 202 17.92 -5.23 -7.74
C PHE A 202 19.15 -5.02 -8.64
N LYS A 203 20.03 -4.10 -8.25
CA LYS A 203 21.37 -3.94 -8.88
C LYS A 203 22.29 -5.08 -8.50
N ASP A 204 22.31 -5.46 -7.23
CA ASP A 204 23.24 -6.43 -6.65
C ASP A 204 22.50 -7.65 -6.15
N LYS A 205 23.02 -8.83 -6.54
CA LYS A 205 22.44 -10.13 -6.16
C LYS A 205 22.44 -10.34 -4.64
N GLU A 206 23.50 -9.95 -3.97
CA GLU A 206 23.66 -10.11 -2.51
C GLU A 206 22.60 -9.33 -1.74
N VAL A 207 22.21 -8.13 -2.24
CA VAL A 207 21.15 -7.34 -1.63
C VAL A 207 19.77 -7.95 -1.90
N CYS A 208 19.57 -8.50 -3.10
CA CYS A 208 18.38 -9.28 -3.41
C CYS A 208 18.22 -10.50 -2.48
N GLU A 209 19.29 -11.26 -2.28
CA GLU A 209 19.30 -12.41 -1.38
C GLU A 209 18.99 -12.00 0.07
N GLU A 210 19.55 -10.89 0.55
CA GLU A 210 19.25 -10.35 1.89
C GLU A 210 17.76 -9.92 2.02
N TYR A 211 17.18 -9.34 0.97
CA TYR A 211 15.75 -9.02 0.93
C TYR A 211 14.91 -10.30 1.01
N ILE A 212 15.20 -11.30 0.17
CA ILE A 212 14.49 -12.59 0.14
C ILE A 212 14.59 -13.30 1.50
N ASP A 213 15.79 -13.36 2.10
CA ASP A 213 15.98 -13.95 3.42
C ASP A 213 15.15 -13.28 4.51
N THR A 214 14.90 -11.99 4.37
CA THR A 214 14.09 -11.25 5.35
C THR A 214 12.61 -11.46 5.12
N ILE A 215 12.12 -11.38 3.88
CA ILE A 215 10.70 -11.63 3.59
C ILE A 215 10.30 -13.09 3.82
N SER A 216 11.24 -14.03 3.68
CA SER A 216 10.99 -15.45 4.01
C SER A 216 10.58 -15.66 5.47
N LYS A 217 10.89 -14.73 6.35
CA LYS A 217 10.47 -14.75 7.77
C LYS A 217 9.07 -14.12 7.96
N LEU A 218 8.66 -13.24 7.05
CA LEU A 218 7.32 -12.63 7.07
C LEU A 218 6.26 -13.56 6.48
N TRP A 219 6.60 -14.24 5.40
CA TRP A 219 5.66 -15.08 4.67
C TRP A 219 4.92 -16.11 5.54
N PRO A 220 5.60 -16.88 6.43
CA PRO A 220 4.93 -17.81 7.32
C PRO A 220 3.94 -17.13 8.28
N GLU A 221 4.21 -15.89 8.70
CA GLU A 221 3.33 -15.15 9.59
C GLU A 221 2.05 -14.72 8.88
N TRP A 222 2.14 -14.22 7.62
CA TRP A 222 0.97 -13.80 6.83
C TRP A 222 0.02 -14.94 6.47
N VAL A 223 0.54 -16.17 6.36
CA VAL A 223 -0.28 -17.37 6.05
C VAL A 223 -0.50 -18.24 7.28
N SER A 224 -0.16 -17.75 8.47
CA SER A 224 -0.27 -18.54 9.70
C SER A 224 -1.73 -18.83 10.07
N ASP A 225 -1.97 -19.97 10.72
CA ASP A 225 -3.28 -20.31 11.29
C ASP A 225 -3.76 -19.24 12.27
N LYS A 226 -2.83 -18.59 12.98
CA LYS A 226 -3.11 -17.49 13.89
C LYS A 226 -3.74 -16.29 13.17
N ASP A 227 -3.12 -15.83 12.09
CA ASP A 227 -3.60 -14.69 11.30
C ASP A 227 -4.95 -15.00 10.65
N ARG A 228 -5.01 -16.12 9.91
CA ARG A 228 -6.23 -16.56 9.24
C ARG A 228 -7.39 -16.83 10.19
N THR A 229 -7.13 -17.38 11.38
CA THR A 229 -8.16 -17.60 12.39
C THR A 229 -8.72 -16.28 12.92
N VAL A 230 -7.88 -15.28 13.18
CA VAL A 230 -8.34 -13.97 13.64
C VAL A 230 -9.16 -13.26 12.54
N MET A 231 -8.70 -13.32 11.27
CA MET A 231 -9.44 -12.76 10.14
C MET A 231 -10.81 -13.45 9.96
N GLN A 232 -10.85 -14.78 10.01
CA GLN A 232 -12.11 -15.53 9.91
C GLN A 232 -13.06 -15.20 11.08
N PHE A 233 -12.53 -15.09 12.29
CA PHE A 233 -13.33 -14.71 13.46
C PHE A 233 -13.95 -13.31 13.30
N LEU A 234 -13.18 -12.33 12.81
CA LEU A 234 -13.70 -11.00 12.51
C LEU A 234 -14.75 -11.04 11.39
N ALA A 235 -14.53 -11.83 10.35
CA ALA A 235 -15.49 -12.05 9.28
C ALA A 235 -16.82 -12.64 9.80
N ASP A 236 -16.76 -13.64 10.68
CA ASP A 236 -17.94 -14.26 11.29
C ASP A 236 -18.68 -13.29 12.21
N MET A 237 -17.94 -12.44 12.97
CA MET A 237 -18.56 -11.37 13.76
C MET A 237 -19.28 -10.35 12.87
N CYS A 238 -18.65 -9.88 11.79
CA CYS A 238 -19.28 -8.96 10.84
C CYS A 238 -20.55 -9.58 10.22
N LYS A 239 -20.50 -10.85 9.89
CA LYS A 239 -21.64 -11.59 9.32
C LYS A 239 -22.79 -11.73 10.29
N SER A 240 -22.50 -11.88 11.59
CA SER A 240 -23.52 -12.02 12.63
C SER A 240 -24.21 -10.69 12.98
N MET A 241 -23.65 -9.56 12.56
CA MET A 241 -24.21 -8.22 12.83
C MET A 241 -25.13 -7.71 11.70
N ASN A 242 -25.19 -8.41 10.59
CA ASN A 242 -26.11 -8.17 9.46
C ASN A 242 -27.33 -9.09 9.59
#